data_1ce709b92ecc9c48810dab6e072b0f83
#
_entry.id   1ce709b92ecc9c48810dab6e072b0f83
#
_cell.length_a   1.000
_cell.length_b   1.000
_cell.length_c   1.000
_cell.angle_alpha   90.00
_cell.angle_beta   90.00
_cell.angle_gamma   90.00
#
_symmetry.space_group_name_H-M   'P 1'
#
loop_
_entity.id
_entity.type
_entity.pdbx_description
1 polymer ?
#
loop_
_entity_poly.entity_id
_entity_poly.type
_entity_poly.pdbx_seq_one_letter_code
_entity_poly.pdbx_strand_id
1 'polypeptide(L)'
;LIMLGPVLGAAGIVAAVGLNESAKGDVRQTLEKLGTNLIVASADGTFSGGEAPTLPEEAVERAMNVSTVDRAAGITEIGSLTVLPSQGGRDFFRTIPVPVLTSDQNLLNVLDAKMLYGRFINGADEDNIFRSAVIGQDLARDYQYLPGEARTIDVNGETYGVVGVLEKVALVPKLDTAVIIPKSSAEEDFDVEQKPTTVYVRAAEGTVDSTSQALPVAINLGGPEGVVV
;
A
#
# COMPACT_ATOMS: atom_id res chain seq x y z
N LEU A 1 25.22 37.73 36.48
CA LEU A 1 23.90 37.49 35.77
C LEU A 1 24.01 37.44 34.23
N ILE A 2 25.20 37.60 33.65
CA ILE A 2 25.44 37.74 32.19
C ILE A 2 25.76 36.39 31.50
N MET A 3 26.03 35.33 32.24
CA MET A 3 26.46 34.03 31.71
C MET A 3 25.33 33.00 31.48
N LEU A 4 24.07 33.28 31.84
CA LEU A 4 22.98 32.31 31.71
C LEU A 4 22.33 32.24 30.28
N GLY A 5 22.44 33.31 29.50
CA GLY A 5 21.83 33.37 28.16
C GLY A 5 22.45 32.41 27.14
N PRO A 6 23.77 32.35 26.96
CA PRO A 6 24.43 31.47 26.01
C PRO A 6 24.27 29.99 26.31
N VAL A 7 24.18 29.61 27.59
CA VAL A 7 24.03 28.21 28.02
C VAL A 7 22.63 27.68 27.71
N LEU A 8 21.59 28.49 27.89
CA LEU A 8 20.22 28.11 27.55
C LEU A 8 20.01 28.03 26.02
N GLY A 9 20.65 28.92 25.25
CA GLY A 9 20.61 28.88 23.79
C GLY A 9 21.28 27.63 23.22
N ALA A 10 22.45 27.26 23.74
CA ALA A 10 23.16 26.06 23.31
C ALA A 10 22.42 24.77 23.69
N ALA A 11 21.80 24.70 24.87
CA ALA A 11 20.99 23.55 25.31
C ALA A 11 19.74 23.38 24.45
N GLY A 12 19.09 24.47 24.01
CA GLY A 12 17.92 24.41 23.12
C GLY A 12 18.28 23.90 21.72
N ILE A 13 19.42 24.30 21.17
CA ILE A 13 19.89 23.84 19.86
C ILE A 13 20.27 22.35 19.91
N VAL A 14 20.97 21.91 20.96
CA VAL A 14 21.35 20.50 21.13
C VAL A 14 20.12 19.62 21.33
N ALA A 15 19.10 20.07 22.06
CA ALA A 15 17.83 19.33 22.19
C ALA A 15 17.09 19.24 20.88
N ALA A 16 17.01 20.30 20.07
CA ALA A 16 16.35 20.30 18.78
C ALA A 16 17.05 19.40 17.75
N VAL A 17 18.39 19.39 17.73
CA VAL A 17 19.19 18.50 16.86
C VAL A 17 19.09 17.05 17.34
N GLY A 18 19.14 16.81 18.65
CA GLY A 18 19.04 15.48 19.24
C GLY A 18 17.67 14.81 18.99
N LEU A 19 16.58 15.57 19.03
CA LEU A 19 15.24 15.05 18.71
C LEU A 19 15.11 14.69 17.22
N ASN A 20 15.72 15.46 16.33
CA ASN A 20 15.74 15.18 14.90
C ASN A 20 16.58 13.94 14.55
N GLU A 21 17.70 13.73 15.25
CA GLU A 21 18.54 12.54 15.08
C GLU A 21 17.92 11.28 15.70
N SER A 22 17.24 11.39 16.84
CA SER A 22 16.49 10.29 17.45
C SER A 22 15.33 9.83 16.54
N ALA A 23 14.56 10.76 15.97
CA ALA A 23 13.48 10.42 15.03
C ALA A 23 14.01 9.73 13.76
N LYS A 24 15.18 10.17 13.25
CA LYS A 24 15.86 9.51 12.13
C LYS A 24 16.43 8.14 12.53
N GLY A 25 16.91 8.00 13.76
CA GLY A 25 17.40 6.73 14.31
C GLY A 25 16.30 5.70 14.46
N ASP A 26 15.13 6.08 14.97
CA ASP A 26 13.96 5.19 15.12
C ASP A 26 13.41 4.74 13.78
N VAL A 27 13.36 5.63 12.79
CA VAL A 27 12.97 5.28 11.40
C VAL A 27 13.99 4.34 10.77
N ARG A 28 15.29 4.59 10.91
CA ARG A 28 16.34 3.69 10.42
C ARG A 28 16.28 2.33 11.10
N GLN A 29 16.14 2.28 12.43
CA GLN A 29 16.05 1.02 13.16
C GLN A 29 14.79 0.23 12.82
N THR A 30 13.69 0.90 12.51
CA THR A 30 12.46 0.27 12.02
C THR A 30 12.67 -0.26 10.61
N LEU A 31 13.30 0.50 9.72
CA LEU A 31 13.65 0.06 8.37
C LEU A 31 14.66 -1.11 8.39
N GLU A 32 15.65 -1.10 9.27
CA GLU A 32 16.60 -2.21 9.43
C GLU A 32 15.94 -3.48 9.95
N LYS A 33 14.94 -3.38 10.81
CA LYS A 33 14.14 -4.54 11.30
C LYS A 33 13.16 -5.09 10.27
N LEU A 34 12.71 -4.24 9.34
CA LEU A 34 11.71 -4.60 8.31
C LEU A 34 12.34 -5.07 6.99
N GLY A 35 13.66 -5.21 6.93
CA GLY A 35 14.40 -5.62 5.74
C GLY A 35 14.62 -4.42 4.78
N THR A 36 15.84 -3.96 4.71
CA THR A 36 16.29 -2.78 3.95
C THR A 36 16.22 -2.91 2.43
N ASN A 37 15.67 -4.01 1.92
CA ASN A 37 15.69 -4.35 0.49
C ASN A 37 14.33 -4.17 -0.22
N LEU A 38 13.37 -3.45 0.41
CA LEU A 38 12.13 -3.08 -0.24
C LEU A 38 12.31 -1.74 -0.99
N ILE A 39 12.00 -1.77 -2.28
CA ILE A 39 12.01 -0.61 -3.18
C ILE A 39 10.55 -0.37 -3.61
N VAL A 40 10.18 0.90 -3.73
CA VAL A 40 8.85 1.30 -4.19
C VAL A 40 9.01 2.09 -5.47
N ALA A 41 8.47 1.59 -6.57
CA ALA A 41 8.42 2.30 -7.84
C ALA A 41 6.97 2.74 -8.10
N SER A 42 6.76 4.03 -8.32
CA SER A 42 5.44 4.60 -8.59
C SER A 42 5.47 5.45 -9.86
N ALA A 43 4.31 5.60 -10.50
CA ALA A 43 4.18 6.53 -11.61
C ALA A 43 4.34 7.97 -11.09
N ASP A 44 5.12 8.79 -11.81
CA ASP A 44 5.25 10.22 -11.52
C ASP A 44 3.97 10.95 -11.93
N GLY A 45 3.50 11.82 -11.06
CA GLY A 45 2.33 12.64 -11.32
C GLY A 45 1.45 12.82 -10.09
N THR A 46 0.55 13.79 -10.20
CA THR A 46 -0.47 14.06 -9.18
C THR A 46 -1.82 13.59 -9.68
N PHE A 47 -2.67 13.11 -8.76
CA PHE A 47 -4.07 12.85 -9.05
C PHE A 47 -4.70 14.05 -9.77
N SER A 48 -5.05 13.88 -11.04
CA SER A 48 -5.67 14.93 -11.85
C SER A 48 -6.89 14.38 -12.54
N GLY A 49 -8.02 15.03 -12.36
CA GLY A 49 -9.26 14.63 -13.02
C GLY A 49 -9.92 13.35 -12.52
N GLY A 50 -9.46 12.78 -11.37
CA GLY A 50 -10.03 11.57 -10.79
C GLY A 50 -9.26 10.29 -11.09
N GLU A 51 -8.23 10.34 -11.92
CA GLU A 51 -7.38 9.19 -12.24
C GLU A 51 -5.99 9.34 -11.61
N ALA A 52 -5.49 8.24 -11.03
CA ALA A 52 -4.11 8.14 -10.57
C ALA A 52 -3.18 7.91 -11.76
N PRO A 53 -1.97 8.50 -11.76
CA PRO A 53 -0.96 8.16 -12.76
C PRO A 53 -0.63 6.67 -12.66
N THR A 54 -0.48 6.01 -13.81
CA THR A 54 -0.26 4.56 -13.89
C THR A 54 1.07 4.23 -14.56
N LEU A 55 1.64 3.10 -14.18
CA LEU A 55 2.76 2.46 -14.85
C LEU A 55 2.25 1.58 -16.01
N PRO A 56 3.11 1.15 -16.93
CA PRO A 56 2.73 0.16 -17.94
C PRO A 56 2.14 -1.12 -17.30
N GLU A 57 1.21 -1.77 -17.98
CA GLU A 57 0.57 -3.00 -17.51
C GLU A 57 1.58 -4.08 -17.14
N GLU A 58 2.64 -4.22 -17.94
CA GLU A 58 3.70 -5.20 -17.72
C GLU A 58 4.78 -4.74 -16.71
N ALA A 59 4.55 -3.66 -15.97
CA ALA A 59 5.54 -3.08 -15.05
C ALA A 59 6.07 -4.08 -14.03
N VAL A 60 5.21 -4.92 -13.47
CA VAL A 60 5.58 -5.96 -12.48
C VAL A 60 6.44 -7.04 -13.15
N GLU A 61 6.02 -7.54 -14.33
CA GLU A 61 6.76 -8.56 -15.07
C GLU A 61 8.15 -8.02 -15.47
N ARG A 62 8.20 -6.79 -15.95
CA ARG A 62 9.47 -6.14 -16.33
C ARG A 62 10.39 -5.93 -15.13
N ALA A 63 9.83 -5.56 -13.97
CA ALA A 63 10.60 -5.46 -12.73
C ALA A 63 11.19 -6.82 -12.33
N MET A 64 10.42 -7.90 -12.45
CA MET A 64 10.89 -9.27 -12.18
C MET A 64 11.99 -9.75 -13.13
N ASN A 65 12.09 -9.19 -14.33
CA ASN A 65 13.16 -9.50 -15.29
C ASN A 65 14.50 -8.83 -14.94
N VAL A 66 14.55 -7.95 -13.95
CA VAL A 66 15.81 -7.40 -13.43
C VAL A 66 16.47 -8.45 -12.53
N SER A 67 17.67 -8.88 -12.87
CA SER A 67 18.37 -10.01 -12.22
C SER A 67 18.62 -9.85 -10.71
N THR A 68 18.54 -8.63 -10.21
CA THR A 68 18.72 -8.28 -8.79
C THR A 68 17.39 -8.17 -8.05
N VAL A 69 16.26 -8.50 -8.68
CA VAL A 69 14.92 -8.51 -8.07
C VAL A 69 14.55 -9.93 -7.68
N ASP A 70 14.26 -10.14 -6.41
CA ASP A 70 13.79 -11.41 -5.88
C ASP A 70 12.28 -11.58 -6.07
N ARG A 71 11.52 -10.53 -5.78
CA ARG A 71 10.05 -10.52 -5.83
C ARG A 71 9.52 -9.13 -6.18
N ALA A 72 8.42 -9.07 -6.91
CA ALA A 72 7.69 -7.84 -7.16
C ALA A 72 6.18 -8.07 -7.09
N ALA A 73 5.43 -7.03 -6.75
CA ALA A 73 3.98 -7.01 -6.77
C ALA A 73 3.47 -5.60 -7.02
N GLY A 74 2.44 -5.48 -7.85
CA GLY A 74 1.77 -4.22 -8.14
C GLY A 74 0.52 -4.01 -7.31
N ILE A 75 0.20 -2.76 -7.09
CA ILE A 75 -1.13 -2.30 -6.67
C ILE A 75 -1.65 -1.28 -7.68
N THR A 76 -2.96 -1.32 -7.92
CA THR A 76 -3.67 -0.30 -8.69
C THR A 76 -4.63 0.42 -7.75
N GLU A 77 -4.47 1.73 -7.61
CA GLU A 77 -5.37 2.55 -6.82
C GLU A 77 -6.59 2.93 -7.65
N ILE A 78 -7.76 2.45 -7.24
CA ILE A 78 -9.04 2.84 -7.85
C ILE A 78 -9.41 4.25 -7.42
N GLY A 79 -9.08 4.59 -6.18
CA GLY A 79 -9.37 5.89 -5.58
C GLY A 79 -9.88 5.78 -4.15
N SER A 80 -10.38 6.89 -3.64
CA SER A 80 -11.05 6.92 -2.34
C SER A 80 -12.56 6.86 -2.56
N LEU A 81 -13.16 5.69 -2.35
CA LEU A 81 -14.57 5.43 -2.57
C LEU A 81 -15.37 5.46 -1.27
N THR A 82 -16.68 5.60 -1.39
CA THR A 82 -17.58 5.38 -0.26
C THR A 82 -17.66 3.90 0.04
N VAL A 83 -17.20 3.51 1.24
CA VAL A 83 -17.29 2.13 1.73
C VAL A 83 -18.12 2.12 3.00
N LEU A 84 -19.13 1.25 3.05
CA LEU A 84 -20.05 1.12 4.18
C LEU A 84 -20.18 -0.35 4.58
N PRO A 85 -20.23 -0.67 5.89
CA PRO A 85 -20.59 -2.02 6.32
C PRO A 85 -22.06 -2.27 6.00
N SER A 86 -22.37 -3.44 5.44
CA SER A 86 -23.76 -3.79 5.08
C SER A 86 -24.65 -4.09 6.30
N GLN A 87 -24.05 -4.44 7.42
CA GLN A 87 -24.74 -4.66 8.71
C GLN A 87 -24.35 -3.58 9.73
N GLY A 88 -25.32 -2.98 10.33
CA GLY A 88 -25.18 -1.85 11.23
C GLY A 88 -25.82 -0.61 10.61
N GLY A 89 -26.61 0.13 11.38
CA GLY A 89 -27.35 1.27 10.84
C GLY A 89 -26.41 2.24 10.11
N ARG A 90 -26.71 2.50 8.84
CA ARG A 90 -25.96 3.43 7.97
C ARG A 90 -25.74 4.82 8.60
N ASP A 91 -26.58 5.18 9.57
CA ASP A 91 -26.55 6.46 10.28
C ASP A 91 -25.41 6.58 11.31
N PHE A 92 -24.77 5.48 11.70
CA PHE A 92 -23.68 5.46 12.69
C PHE A 92 -22.28 5.61 12.07
N PHE A 93 -22.13 5.29 10.79
CA PHE A 93 -20.83 5.35 10.12
C PHE A 93 -20.72 6.66 9.35
N ARG A 94 -19.73 7.48 9.72
CA ARG A 94 -19.38 8.65 8.91
C ARG A 94 -18.97 8.14 7.53
N THR A 95 -19.58 8.66 6.49
CA THR A 95 -19.14 8.43 5.11
C THR A 95 -17.76 9.07 4.92
N ILE A 96 -16.72 8.34 5.30
CA ILE A 96 -15.34 8.75 5.07
C ILE A 96 -14.89 8.00 3.83
N PRO A 97 -14.35 8.70 2.83
CA PRO A 97 -13.75 8.02 1.68
C PRO A 97 -12.64 7.07 2.13
N VAL A 98 -12.71 5.82 1.69
CA VAL A 98 -11.77 4.75 2.02
C VAL A 98 -10.94 4.44 0.78
N PRO A 99 -9.60 4.30 0.88
CA PRO A 99 -8.80 3.86 -0.24
C PRO A 99 -9.24 2.47 -0.71
N VAL A 100 -9.64 2.36 -1.98
CA VAL A 100 -9.95 1.08 -2.63
C VAL A 100 -8.89 0.81 -3.68
N LEU A 101 -8.35 -0.40 -3.67
CA LEU A 101 -7.26 -0.79 -4.55
C LEU A 101 -7.36 -2.26 -4.94
N THR A 102 -6.69 -2.61 -6.02
CA THR A 102 -6.41 -4.00 -6.40
C THR A 102 -4.95 -4.32 -6.17
N SER A 103 -4.60 -5.60 -6.12
CA SER A 103 -3.21 -6.01 -5.98
C SER A 103 -2.94 -7.36 -6.64
N ASP A 104 -1.65 -7.62 -6.88
CA ASP A 104 -1.21 -8.97 -7.22
C ASP A 104 -1.32 -9.91 -6.02
N GLN A 105 -1.52 -11.20 -6.30
CA GLN A 105 -1.71 -12.23 -5.26
C GLN A 105 -0.49 -12.41 -4.34
N ASN A 106 0.70 -12.08 -4.83
CA ASN A 106 1.95 -12.19 -4.08
C ASN A 106 2.32 -10.94 -3.26
N LEU A 107 1.44 -9.92 -3.19
CA LEU A 107 1.68 -8.68 -2.45
C LEU A 107 2.12 -8.94 -1.00
N LEU A 108 1.45 -9.89 -0.32
CA LEU A 108 1.81 -10.24 1.06
C LEU A 108 3.24 -10.73 1.19
N ASN A 109 3.71 -11.54 0.23
CA ASN A 109 5.07 -12.07 0.23
C ASN A 109 6.12 -10.98 -0.03
N VAL A 110 5.78 -9.99 -0.83
CA VAL A 110 6.67 -8.86 -1.13
C VAL A 110 6.79 -7.92 0.06
N LEU A 111 5.68 -7.68 0.76
CA LEU A 111 5.63 -6.78 1.91
C LEU A 111 5.97 -7.47 3.24
N ASP A 112 6.18 -8.79 3.26
CA ASP A 112 6.24 -9.63 4.47
C ASP A 112 5.02 -9.41 5.39
N ALA A 113 3.87 -9.12 4.76
CA ALA A 113 2.61 -8.87 5.43
C ALA A 113 1.88 -10.17 5.77
N LYS A 114 1.02 -10.13 6.78
CA LYS A 114 0.27 -11.29 7.27
C LYS A 114 -1.22 -11.00 7.30
N MET A 115 -1.99 -12.08 7.22
CA MET A 115 -3.41 -12.02 7.50
C MET A 115 -3.66 -12.11 9.00
N LEU A 116 -4.47 -11.21 9.54
CA LEU A 116 -4.95 -11.27 10.90
C LEU A 116 -6.05 -12.34 11.01
N TYR A 117 -6.94 -12.37 10.01
CA TYR A 117 -8.03 -13.34 9.88
C TYR A 117 -8.30 -13.66 8.41
N GLY A 118 -8.87 -14.86 8.17
CA GLY A 118 -9.33 -15.26 6.84
C GLY A 118 -8.20 -15.52 5.86
N ARG A 119 -8.41 -15.17 4.60
CA ARG A 119 -7.48 -15.37 3.50
C ARG A 119 -7.30 -14.13 2.65
N PHE A 120 -6.23 -14.09 1.91
CA PHE A 120 -6.02 -13.08 0.87
C PHE A 120 -6.78 -13.44 -0.42
N ILE A 121 -6.89 -12.51 -1.35
CA ILE A 121 -7.41 -12.72 -2.71
C ILE A 121 -6.52 -13.75 -3.41
N ASN A 122 -7.14 -14.65 -4.13
CA ASN A 122 -6.46 -15.71 -4.86
C ASN A 122 -7.02 -15.88 -6.29
N GLY A 123 -6.42 -16.81 -7.07
CA GLY A 123 -6.81 -17.04 -8.45
C GLY A 123 -8.29 -17.40 -8.64
N ALA A 124 -8.91 -18.09 -7.68
CA ALA A 124 -10.33 -18.42 -7.79
C ALA A 124 -11.25 -17.19 -7.69
N ASP A 125 -10.82 -16.16 -6.94
CA ASP A 125 -11.55 -14.90 -6.87
C ASP A 125 -11.46 -14.15 -8.22
N GLU A 126 -10.28 -14.18 -8.86
CA GLU A 126 -10.05 -13.55 -10.17
C GLU A 126 -10.77 -14.30 -11.30
N ASP A 127 -10.60 -15.63 -11.37
CA ASP A 127 -11.11 -16.46 -12.46
C ASP A 127 -12.66 -16.49 -12.52
N ASN A 128 -13.31 -16.32 -11.36
CA ASN A 128 -14.78 -16.36 -11.25
C ASN A 128 -15.40 -14.98 -11.02
N ILE A 129 -14.59 -13.92 -11.04
CA ILE A 129 -15.03 -12.54 -10.81
C ILE A 129 -15.81 -12.43 -9.48
N PHE A 130 -15.28 -13.04 -8.43
CA PHE A 130 -15.93 -12.99 -7.12
C PHE A 130 -15.76 -11.62 -6.49
N ARG A 131 -16.86 -11.00 -6.08
CA ARG A 131 -16.84 -9.79 -5.28
C ARG A 131 -16.39 -10.09 -3.84
N SER A 132 -15.12 -10.45 -3.72
CA SER A 132 -14.43 -10.66 -2.45
C SER A 132 -13.62 -9.42 -2.07
N ALA A 133 -13.48 -9.17 -0.77
CA ALA A 133 -12.72 -8.04 -0.26
C ALA A 133 -11.82 -8.47 0.89
N VAL A 134 -10.61 -7.92 0.91
CA VAL A 134 -9.72 -7.94 2.07
C VAL A 134 -9.65 -6.52 2.63
N ILE A 135 -9.82 -6.37 3.93
CA ILE A 135 -9.81 -5.05 4.59
C ILE A 135 -8.61 -4.93 5.52
N GLY A 136 -8.11 -3.72 5.67
CA GLY A 136 -7.04 -3.41 6.61
C GLY A 136 -7.50 -3.48 8.07
N GLN A 137 -6.58 -3.71 9.01
CA GLN A 137 -6.89 -3.91 10.42
C GLN A 137 -7.58 -2.70 11.06
N ASP A 138 -7.17 -1.49 10.73
CA ASP A 138 -7.77 -0.29 11.32
C ASP A 138 -9.20 -0.09 10.79
N LEU A 139 -9.44 -0.33 9.49
CA LEU A 139 -10.78 -0.31 8.92
C LEU A 139 -11.67 -1.39 9.53
N ALA A 140 -11.14 -2.61 9.72
CA ALA A 140 -11.86 -3.71 10.37
C ALA A 140 -12.29 -3.34 11.80
N ARG A 141 -11.41 -2.68 12.55
CA ARG A 141 -11.71 -2.19 13.90
C ARG A 141 -12.80 -1.11 13.88
N ASP A 142 -12.69 -0.15 12.96
CA ASP A 142 -13.66 0.94 12.85
C ASP A 142 -15.05 0.43 12.46
N TYR A 143 -15.11 -0.63 11.64
CA TYR A 143 -16.36 -1.32 11.25
C TYR A 143 -16.80 -2.37 12.28
N GLN A 144 -16.10 -2.51 13.40
CA GLN A 144 -16.38 -3.51 14.45
C GLN A 144 -16.50 -4.93 13.86
N TYR A 145 -15.62 -5.26 12.91
CA TYR A 145 -15.58 -6.56 12.27
C TYR A 145 -15.09 -7.61 13.28
N LEU A 146 -15.92 -8.64 13.51
CA LEU A 146 -15.58 -9.75 14.41
C LEU A 146 -15.18 -10.98 13.59
N PRO A 147 -14.08 -11.68 13.96
CA PRO A 147 -13.64 -12.88 13.29
C PRO A 147 -14.73 -13.97 13.26
N GLY A 148 -14.87 -14.63 12.11
CA GLY A 148 -15.82 -15.73 11.95
C GLY A 148 -17.25 -15.29 11.60
N GLU A 149 -17.54 -14.01 11.53
CA GLU A 149 -18.80 -13.50 11.01
C GLU A 149 -18.66 -13.29 9.48
N ALA A 150 -19.60 -13.87 8.72
CA ALA A 150 -19.74 -13.55 7.31
C ALA A 150 -20.31 -12.13 7.19
N ARG A 151 -19.47 -11.19 6.83
CA ARG A 151 -19.88 -9.79 6.64
C ARG A 151 -19.63 -9.35 5.21
N THR A 152 -20.48 -8.46 4.77
CA THR A 152 -20.34 -7.79 3.49
C THR A 152 -20.12 -6.29 3.73
N ILE A 153 -19.45 -5.66 2.77
CA ILE A 153 -19.30 -4.21 2.68
C ILE A 153 -19.90 -3.75 1.35
N ASP A 154 -20.44 -2.56 1.36
CA ASP A 154 -20.84 -1.85 0.15
C ASP A 154 -19.69 -0.94 -0.28
N VAL A 155 -19.19 -1.14 -1.48
CA VAL A 155 -18.15 -0.32 -2.10
C VAL A 155 -18.79 0.45 -3.23
N ASN A 156 -19.10 1.72 -2.99
CA ASN A 156 -19.71 2.62 -3.97
C ASN A 156 -21.00 2.08 -4.64
N GLY A 157 -21.79 1.30 -3.89
CA GLY A 157 -23.05 0.69 -4.35
C GLY A 157 -22.96 -0.79 -4.68
N GLU A 158 -21.74 -1.34 -4.85
CA GLU A 158 -21.53 -2.76 -5.11
C GLU A 158 -21.21 -3.53 -3.82
N THR A 159 -21.81 -4.71 -3.66
CA THR A 159 -21.67 -5.52 -2.44
C THR A 159 -20.53 -6.52 -2.55
N TYR A 160 -19.55 -6.43 -1.65
CA TYR A 160 -18.39 -7.32 -1.55
C TYR A 160 -18.41 -8.14 -0.26
N GLY A 161 -18.09 -9.42 -0.36
CA GLY A 161 -17.91 -10.31 0.80
C GLY A 161 -16.52 -10.14 1.41
N VAL A 162 -16.43 -9.82 2.71
CA VAL A 162 -15.13 -9.73 3.39
C VAL A 162 -14.60 -11.14 3.64
N VAL A 163 -13.52 -11.50 2.94
CA VAL A 163 -12.87 -12.83 3.01
C VAL A 163 -11.65 -12.83 3.92
N GLY A 164 -11.12 -11.66 4.27
CA GLY A 164 -9.98 -11.56 5.15
C GLY A 164 -9.72 -10.16 5.70
N VAL A 165 -8.91 -10.11 6.75
CA VAL A 165 -8.42 -8.89 7.39
C VAL A 165 -6.90 -8.95 7.42
N LEU A 166 -6.23 -7.91 6.91
CA LEU A 166 -4.78 -7.77 7.01
C LEU A 166 -4.36 -7.42 8.43
N GLU A 167 -3.24 -7.96 8.87
CA GLU A 167 -2.48 -7.40 9.99
C GLU A 167 -1.88 -6.05 9.57
N LYS A 168 -1.53 -5.20 10.54
CA LYS A 168 -0.90 -3.91 10.24
C LYS A 168 0.35 -4.07 9.38
N VAL A 169 0.42 -3.31 8.30
CA VAL A 169 1.52 -3.32 7.36
C VAL A 169 2.39 -2.08 7.58
N ALA A 170 3.38 -2.21 8.46
CA ALA A 170 4.22 -1.08 8.87
C ALA A 170 4.93 -0.36 7.70
N LEU A 171 5.27 -1.11 6.63
CA LEU A 171 5.92 -0.57 5.43
C LEU A 171 4.95 0.23 4.53
N VAL A 172 3.65 -0.08 4.59
CA VAL A 172 2.62 0.56 3.77
C VAL A 172 1.38 0.85 4.62
N PRO A 173 1.42 1.86 5.52
CA PRO A 173 0.33 2.16 6.46
C PRO A 173 -1.01 2.45 5.78
N LYS A 174 -1.01 2.84 4.50
CA LYS A 174 -2.23 3.02 3.70
C LYS A 174 -3.07 1.76 3.63
N LEU A 175 -2.46 0.58 3.65
CA LEU A 175 -3.17 -0.70 3.62
C LEU A 175 -3.96 -0.96 4.92
N ASP A 176 -3.58 -0.36 6.04
CA ASP A 176 -4.27 -0.54 7.33
C ASP A 176 -5.71 -0.03 7.32
N THR A 177 -6.01 0.95 6.46
CA THR A 177 -7.34 1.55 6.30
C THR A 177 -7.96 1.27 4.93
N ALA A 178 -7.33 0.48 4.09
CA ALA A 178 -7.76 0.23 2.71
C ALA A 178 -8.70 -0.98 2.59
N VAL A 179 -9.40 -1.02 1.46
CA VAL A 179 -10.10 -2.20 0.93
C VAL A 179 -9.34 -2.68 -0.31
N ILE A 180 -9.02 -3.96 -0.34
CA ILE A 180 -8.40 -4.63 -1.50
C ILE A 180 -9.44 -5.55 -2.12
N ILE A 181 -9.69 -5.40 -3.42
CA ILE A 181 -10.63 -6.22 -4.19
C ILE A 181 -9.90 -6.91 -5.36
N PRO A 182 -10.45 -8.00 -5.93
CA PRO A 182 -9.89 -8.63 -7.13
C PRO A 182 -9.82 -7.66 -8.30
N LYS A 183 -8.81 -7.83 -9.15
CA LYS A 183 -8.64 -7.04 -10.38
C LYS A 183 -9.83 -7.21 -11.31
N SER A 184 -10.28 -8.46 -11.48
CA SER A 184 -11.40 -8.81 -12.35
C SER A 184 -12.72 -8.14 -11.93
N SER A 185 -13.03 -8.10 -10.62
CA SER A 185 -14.21 -7.40 -10.15
C SER A 185 -14.06 -5.88 -10.18
N ALA A 186 -12.85 -5.34 -10.02
CA ALA A 186 -12.60 -3.91 -10.17
C ALA A 186 -12.79 -3.43 -11.61
N GLU A 187 -12.37 -4.23 -12.59
CA GLU A 187 -12.60 -3.96 -14.00
C GLU A 187 -14.10 -3.98 -14.33
N GLU A 188 -14.85 -4.99 -13.85
CA GLU A 188 -16.28 -5.12 -14.13
C GLU A 188 -17.10 -4.04 -13.44
N ASP A 189 -16.83 -3.73 -12.16
CA ASP A 189 -17.68 -2.86 -11.36
C ASP A 189 -17.32 -1.37 -11.49
N PHE A 190 -16.05 -1.04 -11.81
CA PHE A 190 -15.53 0.33 -11.79
C PHE A 190 -14.79 0.75 -13.07
N ASP A 191 -14.77 -0.10 -14.11
CA ASP A 191 -14.09 0.18 -15.40
C ASP A 191 -12.61 0.57 -15.24
N VAL A 192 -11.92 -0.11 -14.30
CA VAL A 192 -10.53 0.19 -13.94
C VAL A 192 -9.57 -0.59 -14.81
N GLU A 193 -8.68 0.10 -15.51
CA GLU A 193 -7.59 -0.55 -16.25
C GLU A 193 -6.63 -1.30 -15.30
N GLN A 194 -6.11 -2.45 -15.74
CA GLN A 194 -5.20 -3.31 -14.95
C GLN A 194 -3.75 -2.76 -14.87
N LYS A 195 -3.58 -1.45 -14.93
CA LYS A 195 -2.29 -0.77 -14.87
C LYS A 195 -1.92 -0.44 -13.42
N PRO A 196 -0.77 -0.92 -12.91
CA PRO A 196 -0.38 -0.60 -11.54
C PRO A 196 -0.05 0.89 -11.37
N THR A 197 -0.44 1.46 -10.24
CA THR A 197 -0.02 2.80 -9.81
C THR A 197 1.31 2.75 -9.08
N THR A 198 1.57 1.62 -8.41
CA THR A 198 2.78 1.39 -7.62
C THR A 198 3.21 -0.07 -7.75
N VAL A 199 4.51 -0.29 -7.89
CA VAL A 199 5.15 -1.61 -7.85
C VAL A 199 6.09 -1.68 -6.65
N TYR A 200 5.84 -2.63 -5.77
CA TYR A 200 6.72 -2.99 -4.66
C TYR A 200 7.71 -4.06 -5.11
N VAL A 201 8.98 -3.85 -4.84
CA VAL A 201 10.07 -4.72 -5.30
C VAL A 201 10.95 -5.10 -4.12
N ARG A 202 11.18 -6.41 -3.93
CA ARG A 202 12.24 -6.91 -3.05
C ARG A 202 13.49 -7.14 -3.87
N ALA A 203 14.52 -6.38 -3.61
CA ALA A 203 15.84 -6.59 -4.20
C ALA A 203 16.61 -7.67 -3.44
N ALA A 204 17.54 -8.34 -4.12
CA ALA A 204 18.50 -9.23 -3.48
C ALA A 204 19.36 -8.44 -2.47
N GLU A 205 19.88 -9.15 -1.46
CA GLU A 205 20.67 -8.52 -0.41
C GLU A 205 21.89 -7.79 -0.97
N GLY A 206 22.08 -6.52 -0.56
CA GLY A 206 23.18 -5.69 -1.01
C GLY A 206 23.05 -5.10 -2.42
N THR A 207 21.90 -5.27 -3.10
CA THR A 207 21.71 -4.78 -4.48
C THR A 207 20.69 -3.64 -4.60
N VAL A 208 20.22 -3.08 -3.49
CA VAL A 208 19.19 -2.04 -3.47
C VAL A 208 19.52 -0.86 -4.37
N ASP A 209 20.73 -0.30 -4.25
CA ASP A 209 21.14 0.87 -5.05
C ASP A 209 21.17 0.57 -6.56
N SER A 210 21.74 -0.58 -6.94
CA SER A 210 21.81 -0.98 -8.35
C SER A 210 20.41 -1.31 -8.91
N THR A 211 19.55 -1.92 -8.10
CA THR A 211 18.19 -2.23 -8.49
C THR A 211 17.38 -0.95 -8.65
N SER A 212 17.45 -0.01 -7.69
CA SER A 212 16.76 1.29 -7.77
C SER A 212 17.13 2.09 -9.01
N GLN A 213 18.40 2.03 -9.44
CA GLN A 213 18.84 2.70 -10.67
C GLN A 213 18.35 2.01 -11.94
N ALA A 214 18.19 0.68 -11.92
CA ALA A 214 17.76 -0.08 -13.10
C ALA A 214 16.23 -0.08 -13.28
N LEU A 215 15.45 0.01 -12.20
CA LEU A 215 13.99 -0.13 -12.21
C LEU A 215 13.27 0.86 -13.14
N PRO A 216 13.56 2.18 -13.16
CA PRO A 216 12.83 3.12 -14.02
C PRO A 216 12.90 2.72 -15.49
N VAL A 217 14.09 2.38 -15.97
CA VAL A 217 14.31 1.94 -17.36
C VAL A 217 13.67 0.58 -17.62
N ALA A 218 13.77 -0.36 -16.68
CA ALA A 218 13.16 -1.68 -16.83
C ALA A 218 11.64 -1.62 -16.88
N ILE A 219 11.02 -0.86 -15.98
CA ILE A 219 9.55 -0.74 -15.86
C ILE A 219 8.96 0.01 -17.06
N ASN A 220 9.56 1.15 -17.42
CA ASN A 220 9.05 2.01 -18.50
C ASN A 220 10.15 2.42 -19.46
N LEU A 221 10.41 1.57 -20.46
CA LEU A 221 11.41 1.81 -21.50
C LEU A 221 11.15 3.07 -22.35
N GLY A 222 9.88 3.46 -22.49
CA GLY A 222 9.47 4.59 -23.32
C GLY A 222 9.50 5.93 -22.63
N GLY A 223 9.58 5.96 -21.29
CA GLY A 223 9.54 7.19 -20.46
C GLY A 223 9.99 6.88 -19.04
N PRO A 224 11.26 6.52 -18.84
CA PRO A 224 11.77 6.17 -17.51
C PRO A 224 11.68 7.33 -16.50
N GLU A 225 11.65 8.57 -16.98
CA GLU A 225 11.41 9.78 -16.17
C GLU A 225 10.02 9.83 -15.54
N GLY A 226 9.07 9.07 -16.07
CA GLY A 226 7.72 8.90 -15.48
C GLY A 226 7.66 7.87 -14.36
N VAL A 227 8.80 7.34 -13.90
CA VAL A 227 8.88 6.37 -12.80
C VAL A 227 9.72 6.95 -11.65
N VAL A 228 9.10 7.10 -10.49
CA VAL A 228 9.76 7.52 -9.24
C VAL A 228 10.09 6.29 -8.41
N VAL A 229 11.33 6.20 -7.93
CA VAL A 229 11.84 5.08 -7.11
C VAL A 229 12.42 5.60 -5.80
#